data_b9cf27b1517fa6d5018b8f9e24c676b4
#
_entry.id   b9cf27b1517fa6d5018b8f9e24c676b4
#
_cell.length_a   1.000
_cell.length_b   1.000
_cell.length_c   1.000
_cell.angle_alpha   90.00
_cell.angle_beta   90.00
_cell.angle_gamma   90.00
#
_symmetry.space_group_name_H-M   'P 1'
#
loop_
_entity.id
_entity.type
_entity.pdbx_description
1 polymer ?
#
loop_
_entity_poly.entity_id
_entity_poly.type
_entity_poly.pdbx_seq_one_letter_code
_entity_poly.pdbx_strand_id
1 'polypeptide(L)'
;ENATSRKTLYQLEDSMFLFWYRFVRPNISSITRGVGLTIYKTLVKPQISDFMRKIFENICLQYLYHPKIYESLPFPVGNVGRWWGNNPVKRRHEEIDIMAIQEPYVLLGECKWKDTPVDMDTVHTLLERSGLFHYPEKYYFFFSKSGFEDSVIDYVKNSRNINLVSYKQICQIGDINE
;
A
#
# COMPACT_ATOMS: atom_id res chain seq x y z
N GLU A 1 -29.85 -0.36 26.19
CA GLU A 1 -29.63 -1.36 25.12
C GLU A 1 -29.24 -0.65 23.85
N ASN A 2 -27.93 -0.43 23.65
CA ASN A 2 -27.41 0.11 22.40
C ASN A 2 -27.04 -1.08 21.50
N ALA A 3 -27.92 -1.39 20.58
CA ALA A 3 -27.61 -2.28 19.45
C ALA A 3 -26.53 -1.62 18.59
N THR A 4 -25.29 -2.04 18.77
CA THR A 4 -24.19 -1.68 17.88
C THR A 4 -24.49 -2.29 16.50
N SER A 5 -25.03 -1.49 15.61
CA SER A 5 -25.21 -1.82 14.21
C SER A 5 -23.82 -2.10 13.62
N ARG A 6 -23.46 -3.38 13.49
CA ARG A 6 -22.30 -3.82 12.71
C ARG A 6 -22.61 -3.53 11.24
N LYS A 7 -22.17 -2.39 10.75
CA LYS A 7 -22.22 -2.10 9.32
C LYS A 7 -21.20 -3.01 8.64
N THR A 8 -21.67 -4.06 7.98
CA THR A 8 -20.85 -4.88 7.11
C THR A 8 -20.60 -4.10 5.83
N LEU A 9 -19.34 -3.80 5.55
CA LEU A 9 -18.92 -3.17 4.31
C LEU A 9 -18.50 -4.26 3.33
N TYR A 10 -19.24 -4.40 2.22
CA TYR A 10 -18.83 -5.25 1.11
C TYR A 10 -17.96 -4.45 0.16
N GLN A 11 -16.79 -5.00 -0.18
CA GLN A 11 -15.87 -4.38 -1.11
C GLN A 11 -15.56 -5.36 -2.24
N LEU A 12 -15.54 -4.85 -3.47
CA LEU A 12 -15.04 -5.59 -4.63
C LEU A 12 -13.51 -5.62 -4.55
N GLU A 13 -12.90 -6.80 -4.49
CA GLU A 13 -11.44 -6.96 -4.36
C GLU A 13 -10.74 -7.15 -5.70
N ASP A 14 -11.43 -7.77 -6.66
CA ASP A 14 -10.87 -8.05 -7.99
C ASP A 14 -10.60 -6.75 -8.76
N SER A 15 -9.31 -6.51 -9.07
CA SER A 15 -8.84 -5.28 -9.72
C SER A 15 -9.38 -5.11 -11.15
N MET A 16 -9.65 -6.23 -11.86
CA MET A 16 -10.22 -6.21 -13.20
C MET A 16 -11.67 -5.74 -13.15
N PHE A 17 -12.47 -6.27 -12.21
CA PHE A 17 -13.84 -5.82 -12.02
C PHE A 17 -13.90 -4.38 -11.51
N LEU A 18 -13.01 -3.96 -10.63
CA LEU A 18 -12.91 -2.55 -10.21
C LEU A 18 -12.65 -1.64 -11.39
N PHE A 19 -11.71 -1.99 -12.27
CA PHE A 19 -11.42 -1.26 -13.51
C PHE A 19 -12.62 -1.24 -14.43
N TRP A 20 -13.25 -2.41 -14.65
CA TRP A 20 -14.43 -2.55 -15.49
C TRP A 20 -15.58 -1.64 -15.03
N TYR A 21 -15.97 -1.71 -13.77
CA TYR A 21 -17.08 -0.92 -13.24
C TYR A 21 -16.79 0.57 -13.22
N ARG A 22 -15.54 0.95 -12.98
CA ARG A 22 -15.15 2.37 -12.92
C ARG A 22 -15.03 3.00 -14.30
N PHE A 23 -14.42 2.32 -15.27
CA PHE A 23 -14.01 2.92 -16.53
C PHE A 23 -14.70 2.35 -17.76
N VAL A 24 -14.99 1.06 -17.80
CA VAL A 24 -15.51 0.40 -18.99
C VAL A 24 -17.03 0.44 -19.03
N ARG A 25 -17.69 -0.08 -18.00
CA ARG A 25 -19.14 -0.19 -17.94
C ARG A 25 -19.89 1.14 -18.19
N PRO A 26 -19.52 2.28 -17.58
CA PRO A 26 -20.18 3.56 -17.84
C PRO A 26 -20.05 4.05 -19.28
N ASN A 27 -19.02 3.59 -20.00
CA ASN A 27 -18.64 4.05 -21.33
C ASN A 27 -18.85 2.99 -22.42
N ILE A 28 -19.51 1.87 -22.10
CA ILE A 28 -19.60 0.70 -22.98
C ILE A 28 -20.16 1.05 -24.37
N SER A 29 -21.20 1.89 -24.45
CA SER A 29 -21.81 2.33 -25.70
C SER A 29 -20.85 3.12 -26.60
N SER A 30 -20.00 3.95 -26.01
CA SER A 30 -19.00 4.70 -26.75
C SER A 30 -17.85 3.81 -27.21
N ILE A 31 -17.42 2.88 -26.35
CA ILE A 31 -16.35 1.92 -26.64
C ILE A 31 -16.76 1.01 -27.81
N THR A 32 -17.99 0.45 -27.79
CA THR A 32 -18.48 -0.42 -28.84
C THR A 32 -18.70 0.30 -30.19
N ARG A 33 -18.88 1.61 -30.18
CA ARG A 33 -18.94 2.47 -31.37
C ARG A 33 -17.57 2.92 -31.89
N GLY A 34 -16.47 2.39 -31.35
CA GLY A 34 -15.11 2.66 -31.81
C GLY A 34 -14.45 3.90 -31.19
N VAL A 35 -15.06 4.54 -30.16
CA VAL A 35 -14.53 5.77 -29.52
C VAL A 35 -13.65 5.45 -28.29
N GLY A 36 -13.27 4.19 -28.10
CA GLY A 36 -12.56 3.71 -26.92
C GLY A 36 -11.22 4.42 -26.65
N LEU A 37 -10.46 4.76 -27.69
CA LEU A 37 -9.19 5.49 -27.55
C LEU A 37 -9.40 6.90 -26.97
N THR A 38 -10.46 7.58 -27.37
CA THR A 38 -10.80 8.90 -26.82
C THR A 38 -11.18 8.78 -25.34
N ILE A 39 -12.04 7.80 -25.00
CA ILE A 39 -12.38 7.50 -23.59
C ILE A 39 -11.13 7.23 -22.77
N TYR A 40 -10.21 6.40 -23.26
CA TYR A 40 -8.95 6.14 -22.58
C TYR A 40 -8.18 7.43 -22.31
N LYS A 41 -7.93 8.25 -23.32
CA LYS A 41 -7.14 9.49 -23.20
C LYS A 41 -7.76 10.52 -22.28
N THR A 42 -9.09 10.68 -22.31
CA THR A 42 -9.81 11.75 -21.62
C THR A 42 -10.29 11.37 -20.22
N LEU A 43 -10.64 10.10 -20.00
CA LEU A 43 -11.22 9.65 -18.74
C LEU A 43 -10.30 8.71 -17.96
N VAL A 44 -9.71 7.70 -18.60
CA VAL A 44 -8.94 6.66 -17.91
C VAL A 44 -7.54 7.17 -17.55
N LYS A 45 -6.79 7.64 -18.54
CA LYS A 45 -5.39 8.06 -18.36
C LYS A 45 -5.18 9.09 -17.24
N PRO A 46 -6.01 10.13 -17.08
CA PRO A 46 -5.85 11.09 -15.97
C PRO A 46 -6.11 10.51 -14.58
N GLN A 47 -6.89 9.43 -14.50
CA GLN A 47 -7.31 8.82 -13.23
C GLN A 47 -6.59 7.50 -12.91
N ILE A 48 -5.80 6.96 -13.84
CA ILE A 48 -5.21 5.62 -13.66
C ILE A 48 -4.22 5.57 -12.49
N SER A 49 -3.50 6.64 -12.23
CA SER A 49 -2.56 6.70 -11.11
C SER A 49 -3.27 6.58 -9.76
N ASP A 50 -4.39 7.30 -9.59
CA ASP A 50 -5.20 7.20 -8.37
C ASP A 50 -5.86 5.84 -8.22
N PHE A 51 -6.31 5.26 -9.34
CA PHE A 51 -6.85 3.92 -9.36
C PHE A 51 -5.81 2.88 -8.92
N MET A 52 -4.60 2.98 -9.45
CA MET A 52 -3.50 2.06 -9.15
C MET A 52 -2.97 2.17 -7.72
N ARG A 53 -3.13 3.30 -7.05
CA ARG A 53 -2.67 3.49 -5.67
C ARG A 53 -3.22 2.41 -4.74
N LYS A 54 -4.54 2.21 -4.77
CA LYS A 54 -5.21 1.20 -3.93
C LYS A 54 -4.85 -0.23 -4.34
N ILE A 55 -4.68 -0.48 -5.63
CA ILE A 55 -4.24 -1.79 -6.14
C ILE A 55 -2.82 -2.08 -5.67
N PHE A 56 -1.96 -1.08 -5.69
CA PHE A 56 -0.57 -1.22 -5.25
C PHE A 56 -0.47 -1.58 -3.76
N GLU A 57 -1.32 -1.02 -2.90
CA GLU A 57 -1.41 -1.44 -1.49
C GLU A 57 -1.71 -2.94 -1.36
N ASN A 58 -2.67 -3.46 -2.14
CA ASN A 58 -2.97 -4.89 -2.15
C ASN A 58 -1.80 -5.75 -2.69
N ILE A 59 -1.10 -5.27 -3.71
CA ILE A 59 0.11 -5.93 -4.24
C ILE A 59 1.20 -5.99 -3.17
N CYS A 60 1.41 -4.90 -2.43
CA CYS A 60 2.38 -4.85 -1.32
C CYS A 60 2.01 -5.83 -0.18
N LEU A 61 0.71 -5.96 0.11
CA LEU A 61 0.22 -6.97 1.05
C LEU A 61 0.52 -8.39 0.56
N GLN A 62 0.22 -8.70 -0.69
CA GLN A 62 0.52 -10.02 -1.29
C GLN A 62 2.02 -10.32 -1.26
N TYR A 63 2.87 -9.31 -1.49
CA TYR A 63 4.31 -9.43 -1.37
C TYR A 63 4.74 -9.90 0.02
N LEU A 64 4.19 -9.34 1.09
CA LEU A 64 4.51 -9.75 2.46
C LEU A 64 4.07 -11.19 2.78
N TYR A 65 3.00 -11.67 2.14
CA TYR A 65 2.53 -13.05 2.29
C TYR A 65 3.20 -14.03 1.33
N HIS A 66 4.05 -13.58 0.42
CA HIS A 66 4.80 -14.50 -0.43
C HIS A 66 5.74 -15.37 0.42
N PRO A 67 5.78 -16.71 0.27
CA PRO A 67 6.48 -17.61 1.18
C PRO A 67 7.92 -17.22 1.49
N LYS A 68 8.72 -16.87 0.46
CA LYS A 68 10.12 -16.45 0.63
C LYS A 68 10.28 -15.16 1.44
N ILE A 69 9.32 -14.24 1.33
CA ILE A 69 9.34 -12.98 2.08
C ILE A 69 8.84 -13.24 3.49
N TYR A 70 7.74 -13.96 3.62
CA TYR A 70 7.12 -14.29 4.90
C TYR A 70 8.11 -15.01 5.84
N GLU A 71 8.89 -15.94 5.35
CA GLU A 71 9.93 -16.65 6.10
C GLU A 71 11.10 -15.74 6.52
N SER A 72 11.33 -14.65 5.80
CA SER A 72 12.38 -13.68 6.12
C SER A 72 11.93 -12.57 7.06
N LEU A 73 10.63 -12.49 7.38
CA LEU A 73 10.10 -11.48 8.30
C LEU A 73 10.61 -11.73 9.73
N PRO A 74 10.79 -10.66 10.52
CA PRO A 74 11.33 -10.76 11.87
C PRO A 74 10.41 -11.51 12.85
N PHE A 75 9.14 -11.68 12.49
CA PHE A 75 8.14 -12.41 13.29
C PHE A 75 7.02 -12.92 12.36
N PRO A 76 6.29 -13.97 12.76
CA PRO A 76 5.14 -14.44 12.01
C PRO A 76 4.05 -13.35 11.92
N VAL A 77 3.75 -12.91 10.73
CA VAL A 77 2.74 -11.89 10.49
C VAL A 77 1.39 -12.56 10.31
N GLY A 78 0.54 -12.47 11.31
CA GLY A 78 -0.81 -13.04 11.28
C GLY A 78 -1.75 -12.21 10.41
N ASN A 79 -2.53 -11.34 11.03
CA ASN A 79 -3.43 -10.45 10.32
C ASN A 79 -2.71 -9.15 9.94
N VAL A 80 -2.68 -8.85 8.65
CA VAL A 80 -2.20 -7.57 8.13
C VAL A 80 -3.40 -6.76 7.66
N GLY A 81 -3.42 -5.49 8.00
CA GLY A 81 -4.50 -4.59 7.60
C GLY A 81 -4.04 -3.16 7.50
N ARG A 82 -4.96 -2.30 7.08
CA ARG A 82 -4.80 -0.85 7.09
C ARG A 82 -5.22 -0.32 8.47
N TRP A 83 -4.48 0.63 8.98
CA TRP A 83 -4.86 1.34 10.19
C TRP A 83 -5.23 2.78 9.87
N TRP A 84 -6.28 3.27 10.53
CA TRP A 84 -6.66 4.69 10.54
C TRP A 84 -7.15 5.07 11.93
N GLY A 85 -6.79 6.28 12.37
CA GLY A 85 -7.18 6.78 13.68
C GLY A 85 -6.86 8.25 13.85
N ASN A 86 -7.27 8.79 14.99
CA ASN A 86 -6.95 10.16 15.36
C ASN A 86 -5.58 10.24 16.01
N ASN A 87 -4.76 11.17 15.55
CA ASN A 87 -3.55 11.58 16.25
C ASN A 87 -3.95 12.64 17.28
N PRO A 88 -3.89 12.34 18.59
CA PRO A 88 -4.32 13.28 19.63
C PRO A 88 -3.42 14.52 19.73
N VAL A 89 -2.14 14.38 19.36
CA VAL A 89 -1.16 15.46 19.39
C VAL A 89 -1.38 16.43 18.23
N LYS A 90 -1.53 15.90 17.02
CA LYS A 90 -1.73 16.69 15.79
C LYS A 90 -3.18 17.07 15.54
N ARG A 91 -4.12 16.52 16.28
CA ARG A 91 -5.58 16.73 16.13
C ARG A 91 -6.08 16.48 14.70
N ARG A 92 -5.53 15.47 14.03
CA ARG A 92 -5.91 15.08 12.67
C ARG A 92 -5.99 13.57 12.53
N HIS A 93 -6.69 13.11 11.50
CA HIS A 93 -6.68 11.70 11.11
C HIS A 93 -5.32 11.33 10.51
N GLU A 94 -4.80 10.19 10.95
CA GLU A 94 -3.59 9.57 10.39
C GLU A 94 -3.96 8.19 9.85
N GLU A 95 -3.18 7.75 8.89
CA GLU A 95 -3.39 6.49 8.20
C GLU A 95 -2.05 5.80 8.00
N ILE A 96 -2.05 4.46 8.12
CA ILE A 96 -0.92 3.59 7.80
C ILE A 96 -1.43 2.52 6.85
N ASP A 97 -0.82 2.41 5.68
CA ASP A 97 -1.30 1.56 4.60
C ASP A 97 -1.24 0.08 4.96
N ILE A 98 -0.20 -0.31 5.69
CA ILE A 98 0.02 -1.70 6.11
C ILE A 98 0.42 -1.71 7.59
N MET A 99 -0.33 -2.45 8.40
CA MET A 99 -0.02 -2.67 9.80
C MET A 99 -0.26 -4.11 10.18
N ALA A 100 0.71 -4.72 10.87
CA ALA A 100 0.56 -6.04 11.47
C ALA A 100 1.09 -6.00 12.90
N ILE A 101 0.39 -6.68 13.81
CA ILE A 101 0.71 -6.71 15.23
C ILE A 101 0.89 -8.15 15.67
N GLN A 102 2.01 -8.42 16.31
CA GLN A 102 2.31 -9.66 17.02
C GLN A 102 3.19 -9.32 18.21
N GLU A 103 2.60 -9.09 19.38
CA GLU A 103 3.37 -8.65 20.54
C GLU A 103 4.63 -9.52 20.77
N PRO A 104 5.79 -8.90 21.03
CA PRO A 104 6.06 -7.47 21.27
C PRO A 104 6.30 -6.63 19.99
N TYR A 105 6.02 -7.17 18.82
CA TYR A 105 6.36 -6.62 17.51
C TYR A 105 5.21 -5.88 16.85
N VAL A 106 5.54 -4.84 16.07
CA VAL A 106 4.65 -4.22 15.10
C VAL A 106 5.39 -3.99 13.77
N LEU A 107 4.74 -4.33 12.66
CA LEU A 107 5.17 -3.99 11.32
C LEU A 107 4.30 -2.86 10.78
N LEU A 108 4.92 -1.83 10.25
CA LEU A 108 4.29 -0.64 9.70
C LEU A 108 4.77 -0.43 8.27
N GLY A 109 3.87 -0.26 7.32
CA GLY A 109 4.21 -0.09 5.91
C GLY A 109 3.56 1.13 5.28
N GLU A 110 4.29 1.79 4.38
CA GLU A 110 3.85 2.90 3.56
C GLU A 110 4.01 2.56 2.09
N CYS A 111 2.96 2.75 1.28
CA CYS A 111 2.91 2.38 -0.13
C CYS A 111 2.81 3.62 -1.01
N LYS A 112 3.80 3.86 -1.88
CA LYS A 112 3.85 5.02 -2.77
C LYS A 112 3.79 4.62 -4.25
N TRP A 113 2.61 4.82 -4.85
CA TRP A 113 2.41 4.71 -6.28
C TRP A 113 2.51 6.09 -6.94
N LYS A 114 3.73 6.61 -7.04
CA LYS A 114 4.05 7.92 -7.65
C LYS A 114 5.17 7.75 -8.67
N ASP A 115 5.29 8.71 -9.61
CA ASP A 115 6.37 8.74 -10.60
C ASP A 115 7.68 9.35 -10.06
N THR A 116 7.66 9.81 -8.81
CA THR A 116 8.83 10.32 -8.07
C THR A 116 9.30 9.27 -7.07
N PRO A 117 10.61 9.16 -6.82
CA PRO A 117 11.14 8.33 -5.74
C PRO A 117 10.57 8.73 -4.36
N VAL A 118 10.64 7.81 -3.42
CA VAL A 118 10.32 8.09 -2.01
C VAL A 118 11.44 8.93 -1.41
N ASP A 119 11.05 10.02 -0.76
CA ASP A 119 11.89 11.01 -0.10
C ASP A 119 12.01 10.76 1.42
N MET A 120 12.91 11.49 2.08
CA MET A 120 13.08 11.42 3.54
C MET A 120 11.85 11.90 4.32
N ASP A 121 11.05 12.82 3.77
CA ASP A 121 9.84 13.31 4.43
C ASP A 121 8.81 12.18 4.57
N THR A 122 8.71 11.33 3.58
CA THR A 122 7.88 10.11 3.64
C THR A 122 8.35 9.17 4.74
N VAL A 123 9.66 8.95 4.85
CA VAL A 123 10.25 8.11 5.90
C VAL A 123 9.97 8.69 7.29
N HIS A 124 10.27 9.95 7.50
CA HIS A 124 10.03 10.64 8.77
C HIS A 124 8.56 10.63 9.17
N THR A 125 7.65 10.78 8.19
CA THR A 125 6.21 10.73 8.44
C THR A 125 5.76 9.39 9.02
N LEU A 126 6.21 8.26 8.46
CA LEU A 126 5.86 6.94 8.99
C LEU A 126 6.50 6.70 10.36
N LEU A 127 7.77 7.08 10.54
CA LEU A 127 8.47 6.96 11.83
C LEU A 127 7.76 7.78 12.91
N GLU A 128 7.31 8.99 12.59
CA GLU A 128 6.55 9.83 13.52
C GLU A 128 5.18 9.22 13.86
N ARG A 129 4.44 8.72 12.86
CA ARG A 129 3.16 8.02 13.08
C ARG A 129 3.34 6.79 13.95
N SER A 130 4.47 6.11 13.85
CA SER A 130 4.77 4.94 14.67
C SER A 130 4.85 5.26 16.16
N GLY A 131 5.07 6.52 16.53
CA GLY A 131 5.02 7.01 17.91
C GLY A 131 3.64 6.91 18.57
N LEU A 132 2.57 6.72 17.78
CA LEU A 132 1.22 6.46 18.31
C LEU A 132 1.09 5.06 18.92
N PHE A 133 2.04 4.17 18.68
CA PHE A 133 1.97 2.76 19.07
C PHE A 133 3.10 2.43 20.06
N HIS A 134 2.74 1.81 21.17
CA HIS A 134 3.66 1.48 22.27
C HIS A 134 4.19 0.04 22.18
N TYR A 135 4.70 -0.33 21.00
CA TYR A 135 5.38 -1.61 20.80
C TYR A 135 6.90 -1.41 20.91
N PRO A 136 7.63 -2.27 21.67
CA PRO A 136 9.08 -2.14 21.83
C PRO A 136 9.84 -2.43 20.52
N GLU A 137 9.35 -3.37 19.72
CA GLU A 137 9.99 -3.79 18.48
C GLU A 137 9.17 -3.33 17.26
N LYS A 138 9.68 -2.36 16.52
CA LYS A 138 9.02 -1.77 15.35
C LYS A 138 9.80 -2.05 14.08
N TYR A 139 9.10 -2.56 13.06
CA TYR A 139 9.65 -2.83 11.74
C TYR A 139 8.92 -2.01 10.70
N TYR A 140 9.67 -1.46 9.72
CA TYR A 140 9.14 -0.55 8.73
C TYR A 140 9.38 -1.08 7.33
N PHE A 141 8.36 -0.97 6.47
CA PHE A 141 8.43 -1.30 5.07
C PHE A 141 8.00 -0.10 4.23
N PHE A 142 8.84 0.31 3.30
CA PHE A 142 8.51 1.33 2.33
C PHE A 142 8.45 0.70 0.95
N PHE A 143 7.28 0.77 0.34
CA PHE A 143 7.03 0.25 -1.00
C PHE A 143 6.95 1.42 -1.98
N SER A 144 7.70 1.34 -3.08
CA SER A 144 7.76 2.43 -4.06
C SER A 144 7.67 1.92 -5.49
N LYS A 145 6.84 2.60 -6.30
CA LYS A 145 6.81 2.41 -7.76
C LYS A 145 8.12 2.84 -8.40
N SER A 146 8.64 4.00 -8.03
CA SER A 146 9.75 4.69 -8.71
C SER A 146 11.08 4.62 -7.95
N GLY A 147 11.15 3.76 -6.90
CA GLY A 147 12.35 3.60 -6.09
C GLY A 147 12.48 4.66 -4.99
N PHE A 148 13.69 4.92 -4.57
CA PHE A 148 14.02 5.70 -3.38
C PHE A 148 15.12 6.69 -3.71
N GLU A 149 15.11 7.86 -3.08
CA GLU A 149 16.20 8.82 -3.17
C GLU A 149 17.47 8.27 -2.50
N ASP A 150 18.64 8.73 -2.94
CA ASP A 150 19.93 8.32 -2.35
C ASP A 150 19.99 8.63 -0.86
N SER A 151 19.41 9.74 -0.43
CA SER A 151 19.29 10.13 0.99
C SER A 151 18.55 9.08 1.82
N VAL A 152 17.49 8.47 1.27
CA VAL A 152 16.72 7.40 1.93
C VAL A 152 17.54 6.11 1.97
N ILE A 153 18.18 5.77 0.85
CA ILE A 153 19.04 4.58 0.76
C ILE A 153 20.17 4.67 1.78
N ASP A 154 20.84 5.81 1.88
CA ASP A 154 21.94 6.03 2.82
C ASP A 154 21.47 5.99 4.28
N TYR A 155 20.31 6.58 4.58
CA TYR A 155 19.72 6.54 5.91
C TYR A 155 19.43 5.10 6.38
N VAL A 156 18.93 4.26 5.47
CA VAL A 156 18.52 2.89 5.79
C VAL A 156 19.68 1.90 5.86
N LYS A 157 20.83 2.18 5.22
CA LYS A 157 22.00 1.26 5.20
C LYS A 157 22.41 0.73 6.58
N ASN A 158 22.26 1.55 7.62
CA ASN A 158 22.62 1.19 8.99
C ASN A 158 21.42 0.76 9.84
N SER A 159 20.24 0.70 9.27
CA SER A 159 19.00 0.34 9.97
C SER A 159 18.69 -1.13 9.75
N ARG A 160 18.47 -1.89 10.83
CA ARG A 160 18.12 -3.31 10.76
C ARG A 160 16.62 -3.57 10.66
N ASN A 161 15.82 -2.55 10.89
CA ASN A 161 14.36 -2.63 11.00
C ASN A 161 13.61 -1.83 9.95
N ILE A 162 14.32 -1.27 8.94
CA ILE A 162 13.71 -0.55 7.83
C ILE A 162 14.02 -1.28 6.52
N ASN A 163 12.98 -1.59 5.76
CA ASN A 163 13.05 -2.32 4.50
C ASN A 163 12.54 -1.43 3.36
N LEU A 164 13.31 -1.32 2.30
CA LEU A 164 12.97 -0.62 1.07
C LEU A 164 12.65 -1.64 -0.01
N VAL A 165 11.44 -1.57 -0.57
CA VAL A 165 10.95 -2.51 -1.58
C VAL A 165 10.47 -1.74 -2.80
N SER A 166 11.17 -1.86 -3.90
CA SER A 166 10.76 -1.29 -5.18
C SER A 166 9.74 -2.19 -5.88
N TYR A 167 8.88 -1.60 -6.72
CA TYR A 167 7.96 -2.35 -7.57
C TYR A 167 8.67 -3.38 -8.46
N LYS A 168 9.89 -3.05 -8.92
CA LYS A 168 10.72 -3.99 -9.69
C LYS A 168 11.04 -5.26 -8.89
N GLN A 169 11.38 -5.13 -7.62
CA GLN A 169 11.64 -6.29 -6.73
C GLN A 169 10.38 -7.12 -6.50
N ILE A 170 9.22 -6.46 -6.35
CA ILE A 170 7.93 -7.16 -6.21
C ILE A 170 7.66 -8.03 -7.45
N CYS A 171 7.84 -7.49 -8.65
CA CYS A 171 7.63 -8.22 -9.91
C CYS A 171 8.58 -9.43 -10.03
N GLN A 172 9.84 -9.28 -9.64
CA GLN A 172 10.85 -10.36 -9.73
C GLN A 172 10.54 -11.56 -8.84
N ILE A 173 9.80 -11.39 -7.74
CA ILE A 173 9.39 -12.50 -6.90
C ILE A 173 8.26 -13.31 -7.55
N GLY A 174 7.37 -12.65 -8.30
CA GLY A 174 6.31 -13.32 -9.06
C GLY A 174 6.81 -14.20 -10.21
N ASP A 175 7.94 -13.82 -10.83
CA ASP A 175 8.50 -14.52 -11.98
C ASP A 175 9.26 -15.84 -11.63
N ILE A 176 9.42 -16.17 -10.35
CA ILE A 176 10.20 -17.34 -9.89
C ILE A 176 9.32 -18.59 -9.65
N ASN A 177 8.03 -18.50 -9.95
CA ASN A 177 7.07 -19.60 -9.76
C ASN A 177 6.71 -20.38 -11.05
N GLU A 178 7.59 -20.35 -12.08
CA GLU A 178 7.51 -21.27 -13.22
C GLU A 178 8.57 -22.38 -13.14
#